data_ffeb6269a2080ebe512addeba760a51b
#
_entry.id   ffeb6269a2080ebe512addeba760a51b
#
_cell.length_a   1.000
_cell.length_b   1.000
_cell.length_c   1.000
_cell.angle_alpha   90.00
_cell.angle_beta   90.00
_cell.angle_gamma   90.00
#
_symmetry.space_group_name_H-M   'P 1'
#
loop_
_entity.id
_entity.type
_entity.pdbx_description
1 polymer ?
#
loop_
_entity_poly.entity_id
_entity_poly.type
_entity_poly.pdbx_seq_one_letter_code
_entity_poly.pdbx_strand_id
1 'polypeptide(L)'
;MCLPACTMELAEAASRRRFLKHAAVAACASVIAPSLARGEEPPRQSFQRVVDLTHTLSASFPLTWPNPFVMEQVSKLGKDKWNAYRWHIQEHSGTHIDAPLHCTQGWSADLIPAEQLVGPLVVVDIRATASTKADAQLTPNDLKAWEQKHGPMPAGAVVALLSGWESRVNDARKFFGLDDKGGYHFPGFHVEAVQFLQEQRQIKGIATDTLSLDPGVSADFPVHHYWLSQSKWGLENVAGLGQLPAKGSTIVVGAPKIAGCTGGPSRVLALL
;
A
#
# COMPACT_ATOMS: atom_id res chain seq x y z
N MET A 1 -31.67 -3.11 1.01
CA MET A 1 -32.85 -2.50 1.63
C MET A 1 -32.49 -1.08 1.99
N CYS A 2 -32.96 -0.10 1.20
CA CYS A 2 -32.76 1.32 1.52
C CYS A 2 -33.72 1.69 2.64
N LEU A 3 -33.22 2.38 3.65
CA LEU A 3 -34.00 2.89 4.77
C LEU A 3 -34.98 3.98 4.29
N PRO A 4 -36.17 4.14 4.96
CA PRO A 4 -37.18 5.12 4.58
C PRO A 4 -36.71 6.55 4.87
N ALA A 5 -37.27 7.48 4.07
CA ALA A 5 -36.96 8.89 4.05
C ALA A 5 -37.06 9.53 5.45
N CYS A 6 -35.99 10.21 5.85
CA CYS A 6 -35.96 11.07 7.02
C CYS A 6 -36.73 12.35 6.67
N THR A 7 -37.88 12.56 7.26
CA THR A 7 -38.63 13.82 7.24
C THR A 7 -37.87 14.85 8.05
N MET A 8 -37.28 15.86 7.36
CA MET A 8 -36.75 17.05 8.01
C MET A 8 -37.94 17.93 8.51
N GLU A 9 -38.10 18.02 9.80
CA GLU A 9 -38.82 19.12 10.42
C GLU A 9 -37.99 20.42 10.27
N LEU A 10 -38.63 21.41 9.65
CA LEU A 10 -38.09 22.75 9.49
C LEU A 10 -38.06 23.47 10.85
N ALA A 11 -36.87 23.71 11.37
CA ALA A 11 -36.68 24.60 12.51
C ALA A 11 -36.99 26.05 12.10
N GLU A 12 -37.82 26.72 12.90
CA GLU A 12 -38.33 28.08 12.73
C GLU A 12 -37.23 29.13 12.48
N ALA A 13 -37.52 30.00 11.55
CA ALA A 13 -36.69 31.13 11.14
C ALA A 13 -36.46 32.10 12.33
N ALA A 14 -35.25 32.21 12.80
CA ALA A 14 -34.84 33.23 13.78
C ALA A 14 -34.99 34.62 13.16
N SER A 15 -35.86 35.45 13.76
CA SER A 15 -36.21 36.79 13.30
C SER A 15 -34.98 37.70 13.15
N ARG A 16 -34.85 38.38 11.98
CA ARG A 16 -33.84 39.38 11.65
C ARG A 16 -33.74 40.53 12.69
N ARG A 17 -34.75 40.74 13.56
CA ARG A 17 -34.73 41.74 14.62
C ARG A 17 -33.89 41.38 15.84
N ARG A 18 -33.57 40.10 16.09
CA ARG A 18 -32.66 39.69 17.18
C ARG A 18 -31.17 39.87 16.82
N PHE A 19 -30.83 39.79 15.52
CA PHE A 19 -29.47 39.97 15.07
C PHE A 19 -28.97 41.43 15.18
N LEU A 20 -29.88 42.41 14.98
CA LEU A 20 -29.54 43.85 15.03
C LEU A 20 -29.40 44.43 16.43
N LYS A 21 -29.88 43.76 17.48
CA LYS A 21 -29.75 44.25 18.88
C LYS A 21 -28.40 43.89 19.52
N HIS A 22 -27.62 42.99 18.95
CA HIS A 22 -26.27 42.65 19.46
C HIS A 22 -25.11 43.33 18.71
N ALA A 23 -25.40 44.09 17.66
CA ALA A 23 -24.38 44.84 16.90
C ALA A 23 -24.03 46.24 17.44
N ALA A 24 -24.70 46.70 18.51
CA ALA A 24 -24.58 48.06 19.02
C ALA A 24 -23.73 48.19 20.31
N VAL A 25 -23.07 47.16 20.79
CA VAL A 25 -22.24 47.16 22.01
C VAL A 25 -20.74 46.88 21.74
N ALA A 26 -20.33 46.78 20.49
CA ALA A 26 -18.95 46.47 20.15
C ALA A 26 -18.16 47.66 19.53
N ALA A 27 -18.40 48.88 20.00
CA ALA A 27 -17.66 50.06 19.53
C ALA A 27 -17.07 50.83 20.73
N CYS A 28 -16.13 50.25 21.49
CA CYS A 28 -15.11 50.90 22.32
C CYS A 28 -14.25 49.86 23.04
N ALA A 29 -13.38 49.19 22.32
CA ALA A 29 -12.19 48.56 22.86
C ALA A 29 -11.16 48.47 21.76
N SER A 30 -10.59 49.64 21.45
CA SER A 30 -9.35 49.69 20.71
C SER A 30 -8.21 49.25 21.62
N VAL A 31 -7.32 48.43 20.97
CA VAL A 31 -5.92 48.19 21.35
C VAL A 31 -5.71 47.15 22.44
N ILE A 32 -5.57 45.96 22.02
CA ILE A 32 -4.42 45.03 22.04
C ILE A 32 -4.91 43.77 21.33
N ALA A 33 -4.81 43.75 20.00
CA ALA A 33 -4.86 42.50 19.30
C ALA A 33 -3.53 41.76 19.59
N PRO A 34 -3.55 40.62 20.30
CA PRO A 34 -2.40 39.74 20.23
C PRO A 34 -2.27 39.41 18.73
N SER A 35 -1.09 39.68 18.16
CA SER A 35 -0.76 39.12 16.85
C SER A 35 -0.98 37.61 16.97
N LEU A 36 -2.11 37.17 16.48
CA LEU A 36 -2.29 35.73 16.18
C LEU A 36 -1.13 35.43 15.26
N ALA A 37 -0.09 34.79 15.82
CA ALA A 37 0.95 34.19 15.03
C ALA A 37 0.17 33.38 13.98
N ARG A 38 0.25 33.83 12.72
CA ARG A 38 -0.16 32.99 11.59
C ARG A 38 0.64 31.74 11.78
N GLY A 39 0.02 30.68 12.30
CA GLY A 39 0.61 29.37 12.28
C GLY A 39 1.06 29.19 10.84
N GLU A 40 2.33 28.92 10.64
CA GLU A 40 2.83 28.53 9.31
C GLU A 40 1.86 27.48 8.77
N GLU A 41 1.20 27.78 7.64
CA GLU A 41 0.42 26.75 6.97
C GLU A 41 1.37 25.57 6.78
N PRO A 42 0.97 24.35 7.18
CA PRO A 42 1.83 23.20 6.99
C PRO A 42 2.23 23.17 5.50
N PRO A 43 3.49 22.88 5.20
CA PRO A 43 3.99 22.92 3.83
C PRO A 43 3.08 22.09 2.95
N ARG A 44 2.46 22.72 1.95
CA ARG A 44 1.62 22.01 0.97
C ARG A 44 2.51 21.01 0.26
N GLN A 45 2.29 19.73 0.49
CA GLN A 45 2.91 18.71 -0.35
C GLN A 45 2.27 18.82 -1.74
N SER A 46 3.06 19.24 -2.72
CA SER A 46 2.68 19.18 -4.12
C SER A 46 3.32 17.95 -4.77
N PHE A 47 2.56 17.22 -5.55
CA PHE A 47 3.07 16.18 -6.42
C PHE A 47 2.68 16.52 -7.87
N GLN A 48 3.57 16.22 -8.81
CA GLN A 48 3.37 16.52 -10.24
C GLN A 48 2.85 15.30 -11.00
N ARG A 49 3.07 14.10 -10.48
CA ARG A 49 2.71 12.84 -11.12
C ARG A 49 2.29 11.81 -10.09
N VAL A 50 1.27 11.04 -10.47
CA VAL A 50 0.86 9.82 -9.75
C VAL A 50 1.17 8.63 -10.63
N VAL A 51 1.86 7.64 -10.06
CA VAL A 51 2.11 6.34 -10.70
C VAL A 51 1.28 5.29 -9.99
N ASP A 52 0.50 4.53 -10.75
CA ASP A 52 -0.23 3.39 -10.25
C ASP A 52 0.71 2.19 -10.14
N LEU A 53 0.86 1.68 -8.94
CA LEU A 53 1.73 0.54 -8.63
C LEU A 53 0.93 -0.76 -8.47
N THR A 54 -0.27 -0.83 -9.05
CA THR A 54 -1.22 -1.91 -8.85
C THR A 54 -1.49 -2.66 -10.15
N HIS A 55 -1.31 -3.96 -10.16
CA HIS A 55 -1.79 -4.80 -11.26
C HIS A 55 -3.31 -4.81 -11.32
N THR A 56 -3.85 -4.76 -12.53
CA THR A 56 -5.28 -5.02 -12.73
C THR A 56 -5.58 -6.47 -12.39
N LEU A 57 -6.38 -6.69 -11.37
CA LEU A 57 -6.84 -8.02 -11.01
C LEU A 57 -7.98 -8.44 -11.94
N SER A 58 -7.81 -9.58 -12.59
CA SER A 58 -8.78 -10.17 -13.51
C SER A 58 -8.82 -11.68 -13.35
N ALA A 59 -9.79 -12.34 -13.96
CA ALA A 59 -9.86 -13.81 -13.97
C ALA A 59 -8.64 -14.48 -14.62
N SER A 60 -7.88 -13.74 -15.43
CA SER A 60 -6.64 -14.23 -16.08
C SER A 60 -5.37 -13.84 -15.34
N PHE A 61 -5.46 -13.07 -14.21
CA PHE A 61 -4.28 -12.78 -13.41
C PHE A 61 -3.72 -14.08 -12.83
N PRO A 62 -2.41 -14.34 -12.94
CA PRO A 62 -1.84 -15.58 -12.44
C PRO A 62 -1.85 -15.58 -10.89
N LEU A 63 -2.66 -16.48 -10.32
CA LEU A 63 -2.78 -16.68 -8.88
C LEU A 63 -2.25 -18.07 -8.51
N THR A 64 -1.53 -18.18 -7.41
CA THR A 64 -1.00 -19.43 -6.87
C THR A 64 -2.09 -20.31 -6.25
N TRP A 65 -3.23 -19.73 -5.92
CA TRP A 65 -4.35 -20.40 -5.29
C TRP A 65 -5.24 -21.11 -6.31
N PRO A 66 -5.84 -22.26 -5.98
CA PRO A 66 -6.67 -23.04 -6.91
C PRO A 66 -7.98 -22.35 -7.30
N ASN A 67 -8.41 -21.32 -6.57
CA ASN A 67 -9.65 -20.57 -6.84
C ASN A 67 -9.32 -19.23 -7.49
N PRO A 68 -9.56 -19.08 -8.80
CA PRO A 68 -9.32 -17.83 -9.48
C PRO A 68 -10.26 -16.73 -8.97
N PHE A 69 -9.88 -15.48 -9.22
CA PHE A 69 -10.78 -14.34 -9.02
C PHE A 69 -12.04 -14.49 -9.89
N VAL A 70 -13.21 -14.46 -9.29
CA VAL A 70 -14.49 -14.57 -9.98
C VAL A 70 -15.33 -13.33 -9.71
N MET A 71 -15.89 -12.75 -10.78
CA MET A 71 -16.89 -11.69 -10.71
C MET A 71 -18.25 -12.25 -11.12
N GLU A 72 -19.17 -12.34 -10.16
CA GLU A 72 -20.57 -12.72 -10.37
C GLU A 72 -21.41 -11.46 -10.55
N GLN A 73 -22.06 -11.29 -11.70
CA GLN A 73 -22.98 -10.18 -11.91
C GLN A 73 -24.28 -10.41 -11.15
N VAL A 74 -24.57 -9.58 -10.14
CA VAL A 74 -25.78 -9.66 -9.30
C VAL A 74 -26.88 -8.69 -9.72
N SER A 75 -26.54 -7.62 -10.48
CA SER A 75 -27.50 -6.70 -11.08
C SER A 75 -26.97 -6.18 -12.40
N LYS A 76 -27.87 -5.92 -13.37
CA LYS A 76 -27.52 -5.47 -14.73
C LYS A 76 -28.36 -4.25 -15.13
N LEU A 77 -27.67 -3.18 -15.57
CA LEU A 77 -28.34 -2.00 -16.13
C LEU A 77 -29.20 -2.38 -17.34
N GLY A 78 -30.40 -1.84 -17.39
CA GLY A 78 -31.41 -2.16 -18.41
C GLY A 78 -32.46 -3.14 -17.92
N LYS A 79 -32.10 -4.12 -17.08
CA LYS A 79 -33.03 -4.95 -16.30
C LYS A 79 -33.24 -4.35 -14.90
N ASP A 80 -32.15 -3.94 -14.29
CA ASP A 80 -32.10 -3.28 -13.00
C ASP A 80 -31.72 -1.80 -13.19
N LYS A 81 -31.71 -1.00 -12.12
CA LYS A 81 -31.35 0.43 -12.21
C LYS A 81 -29.84 0.67 -12.19
N TRP A 82 -29.03 -0.35 -11.91
CA TRP A 82 -27.57 -0.28 -11.74
C TRP A 82 -26.91 -1.58 -12.16
N ASN A 83 -25.57 -1.55 -12.31
CA ASN A 83 -24.73 -2.73 -12.38
C ASN A 83 -24.15 -3.02 -10.99
N ALA A 84 -24.15 -4.28 -10.57
CA ALA A 84 -23.48 -4.72 -9.36
C ALA A 84 -22.86 -6.11 -9.55
N TYR A 85 -21.72 -6.32 -8.92
CA TYR A 85 -20.99 -7.58 -8.95
C TYR A 85 -20.67 -8.03 -7.53
N ARG A 86 -20.65 -9.35 -7.31
CA ARG A 86 -20.06 -9.99 -6.15
C ARG A 86 -18.70 -10.51 -6.54
N TRP A 87 -17.70 -10.30 -5.70
CA TRP A 87 -16.36 -10.82 -5.90
C TRP A 87 -16.12 -12.02 -5.01
N HIS A 88 -15.53 -13.06 -5.60
CA HIS A 88 -15.00 -14.22 -4.91
C HIS A 88 -13.49 -14.19 -5.12
N ILE A 89 -12.75 -13.96 -4.05
CA ILE A 89 -11.31 -13.74 -4.09
C ILE A 89 -10.67 -14.17 -2.77
N GLN A 90 -9.47 -14.68 -2.83
CA GLN A 90 -8.63 -14.85 -1.64
C GLN A 90 -7.90 -13.56 -1.31
N GLU A 91 -7.61 -13.33 -0.03
CA GLU A 91 -6.98 -12.12 0.47
C GLU A 91 -5.65 -11.83 -0.24
N HIS A 92 -4.77 -12.84 -0.37
CA HIS A 92 -3.44 -12.70 -0.96
C HIS A 92 -3.47 -12.89 -2.48
N SER A 93 -4.09 -11.94 -3.18
CA SER A 93 -4.30 -12.01 -4.64
C SER A 93 -3.95 -10.69 -5.32
N GLY A 94 -3.23 -10.77 -6.45
CA GLY A 94 -2.79 -9.60 -7.20
C GLY A 94 -1.81 -8.73 -6.40
N THR A 95 -1.81 -7.43 -6.65
CA THR A 95 -1.09 -6.49 -5.76
C THR A 95 -1.84 -6.41 -4.45
N HIS A 96 -1.22 -6.86 -3.36
CA HIS A 96 -1.86 -6.97 -2.06
C HIS A 96 -0.92 -6.63 -0.91
N ILE A 97 -1.51 -6.36 0.26
CA ILE A 97 -0.80 -6.18 1.52
C ILE A 97 -0.91 -7.45 2.37
N ASP A 98 0.19 -7.78 3.05
CA ASP A 98 0.25 -8.76 4.13
C ASP A 98 0.30 -8.01 5.45
N ALA A 99 -0.69 -8.26 6.31
CA ALA A 99 -0.70 -7.76 7.66
C ALA A 99 0.07 -8.71 8.61
N PRO A 100 0.51 -8.25 9.78
CA PRO A 100 1.14 -9.10 10.79
C PRO A 100 0.36 -10.39 11.10
N LEU A 101 -0.97 -10.32 11.09
CA LEU A 101 -1.83 -11.49 11.36
C LEU A 101 -1.65 -12.63 10.34
N HIS A 102 -1.11 -12.35 9.14
CA HIS A 102 -0.89 -13.39 8.12
C HIS A 102 0.00 -14.54 8.60
N CYS A 103 1.07 -14.23 9.32
CA CYS A 103 2.03 -15.23 9.81
C CYS A 103 2.24 -15.22 11.33
N THR A 104 1.48 -14.39 12.07
CA THR A 104 1.65 -14.22 13.52
C THR A 104 0.31 -14.01 14.23
N GLN A 105 0.32 -13.80 15.55
CA GLN A 105 -0.82 -13.32 16.34
C GLN A 105 -0.91 -11.77 16.38
N GLY A 106 -0.34 -11.11 15.37
CA GLY A 106 -0.26 -9.65 15.29
C GLY A 106 -1.53 -8.98 14.78
N TRP A 107 -1.42 -7.75 14.31
CA TRP A 107 -2.53 -6.94 13.83
C TRP A 107 -3.11 -7.49 12.53
N SER A 108 -4.43 -7.50 12.41
CA SER A 108 -5.13 -7.64 11.14
C SER A 108 -4.99 -6.34 10.29
N ALA A 109 -5.27 -6.43 8.99
CA ALA A 109 -5.05 -5.30 8.08
C ALA A 109 -5.90 -4.08 8.44
N ASP A 110 -7.11 -4.27 8.98
CA ASP A 110 -7.98 -3.19 9.44
C ASP A 110 -7.45 -2.44 10.67
N LEU A 111 -6.52 -3.04 11.42
CA LEU A 111 -5.89 -2.44 12.60
C LEU A 111 -4.57 -1.73 12.27
N ILE A 112 -4.04 -1.84 11.05
CA ILE A 112 -2.87 -1.08 10.65
C ILE A 112 -3.18 0.42 10.71
N PRO A 113 -2.43 1.23 11.52
CA PRO A 113 -2.65 2.66 11.59
C PRO A 113 -2.45 3.33 10.23
N ALA A 114 -3.32 4.29 9.87
CA ALA A 114 -3.30 4.93 8.55
C ALA A 114 -1.94 5.62 8.24
N GLU A 115 -1.28 6.18 9.25
CA GLU A 115 0.04 6.79 9.14
C GLU A 115 1.15 5.77 8.80
N GLN A 116 0.92 4.48 9.01
CA GLN A 116 1.84 3.42 8.57
C GLN A 116 1.71 3.13 7.06
N LEU A 117 0.59 3.47 6.45
CA LEU A 117 0.27 3.18 5.05
C LEU A 117 0.73 4.29 4.08
N VAL A 118 1.32 5.36 4.59
CA VAL A 118 1.85 6.47 3.79
C VAL A 118 3.27 6.80 4.26
N GLY A 119 4.20 6.96 3.33
CA GLY A 119 5.58 7.31 3.66
C GLY A 119 6.51 7.47 2.46
N PRO A 120 7.77 7.86 2.69
CA PRO A 120 8.77 7.88 1.64
C PRO A 120 8.94 6.50 1.02
N LEU A 121 9.11 6.44 -0.30
CA LEU A 121 9.40 5.20 -1.04
C LEU A 121 10.87 5.15 -1.42
N VAL A 122 11.52 4.06 -1.08
CA VAL A 122 12.88 3.68 -1.47
C VAL A 122 12.78 2.52 -2.43
N VAL A 123 13.32 2.66 -3.64
CA VAL A 123 13.37 1.58 -4.65
C VAL A 123 14.80 1.06 -4.76
N VAL A 124 15.00 -0.21 -4.41
CA VAL A 124 16.29 -0.91 -4.52
C VAL A 124 16.25 -1.80 -5.75
N ASP A 125 17.04 -1.45 -6.75
CA ASP A 125 17.07 -2.11 -8.05
C ASP A 125 18.08 -3.25 -8.07
N ILE A 126 17.59 -4.49 -8.14
CA ILE A 126 18.41 -5.70 -8.29
C ILE A 126 18.22 -6.38 -9.65
N ARG A 127 17.64 -5.69 -10.65
CA ARG A 127 17.35 -6.26 -11.98
C ARG A 127 18.58 -6.88 -12.65
N ALA A 128 19.74 -6.28 -12.47
CA ALA A 128 20.99 -6.82 -13.03
C ALA A 128 21.28 -8.23 -12.49
N THR A 129 21.11 -8.46 -11.18
CA THR A 129 21.30 -9.77 -10.56
C THR A 129 20.14 -10.72 -10.92
N ALA A 130 18.89 -10.24 -10.84
CA ALA A 130 17.69 -11.02 -11.13
C ALA A 130 17.61 -11.49 -12.60
N SER A 131 18.23 -10.77 -13.54
CA SER A 131 18.29 -11.18 -14.95
C SER A 131 19.13 -12.43 -15.19
N THR A 132 20.07 -12.72 -14.29
CA THR A 132 21.01 -13.86 -14.39
C THR A 132 20.74 -14.96 -13.38
N LYS A 133 20.00 -14.66 -12.30
CA LYS A 133 19.68 -15.59 -11.22
C LYS A 133 18.20 -15.48 -10.91
N ALA A 134 17.43 -16.52 -11.21
CA ALA A 134 15.99 -16.53 -10.95
C ALA A 134 15.68 -16.32 -9.45
N ASP A 135 16.47 -16.94 -8.57
CA ASP A 135 16.35 -16.84 -7.11
C ASP A 135 17.26 -15.75 -6.51
N ALA A 136 17.40 -14.62 -7.22
CA ALA A 136 18.14 -13.47 -6.71
C ALA A 136 17.49 -12.95 -5.43
N GLN A 137 18.32 -12.52 -4.49
CA GLN A 137 17.82 -11.97 -3.23
C GLN A 137 18.39 -10.58 -3.02
N LEU A 138 17.54 -9.66 -2.54
CA LEU A 138 17.98 -8.37 -2.05
C LEU A 138 18.67 -8.57 -0.69
N THR A 139 19.96 -8.25 -0.64
CA THR A 139 20.85 -8.49 0.50
C THR A 139 21.16 -7.22 1.30
N PRO A 140 21.71 -7.33 2.53
CA PRO A 140 22.21 -6.16 3.27
C PRO A 140 23.26 -5.34 2.49
N ASN A 141 24.05 -5.99 1.61
CA ASN A 141 25.03 -5.30 0.79
C ASN A 141 24.38 -4.43 -0.28
N ASP A 142 23.27 -4.88 -0.87
CA ASP A 142 22.50 -4.07 -1.83
C ASP A 142 21.92 -2.83 -1.14
N LEU A 143 21.39 -2.98 0.09
CA LEU A 143 20.89 -1.86 0.90
C LEU A 143 21.99 -0.85 1.21
N LYS A 144 23.16 -1.33 1.66
CA LYS A 144 24.32 -0.47 1.94
C LYS A 144 24.85 0.22 0.67
N ALA A 145 24.91 -0.48 -0.45
CA ALA A 145 25.30 0.10 -1.74
C ALA A 145 24.31 1.18 -2.20
N TRP A 146 23.00 0.93 -2.00
CA TRP A 146 21.97 1.93 -2.26
C TRP A 146 22.21 3.19 -1.42
N GLU A 147 22.47 3.05 -0.10
CA GLU A 147 22.72 4.19 0.78
C GLU A 147 24.01 4.95 0.44
N GLN A 148 25.06 4.25 0.02
CA GLN A 148 26.29 4.90 -0.45
C GLN A 148 26.04 5.81 -1.66
N LYS A 149 25.15 5.40 -2.56
CA LYS A 149 24.81 6.14 -3.77
C LYS A 149 23.80 7.26 -3.54
N HIS A 150 22.83 7.04 -2.67
CA HIS A 150 21.65 7.90 -2.56
C HIS A 150 21.54 8.61 -1.20
N GLY A 151 22.41 8.32 -0.26
CA GLY A 151 22.35 8.80 1.13
C GLY A 151 21.47 7.88 2.00
N PRO A 152 21.36 8.18 3.30
CA PRO A 152 20.62 7.34 4.25
C PRO A 152 19.15 7.20 3.86
N MET A 153 18.58 6.04 4.15
CA MET A 153 17.15 5.79 3.96
C MET A 153 16.33 6.71 4.87
N PRO A 154 15.28 7.36 4.35
CA PRO A 154 14.42 8.22 5.17
C PRO A 154 13.73 7.41 6.29
N ALA A 155 13.61 8.00 7.48
CA ALA A 155 12.82 7.41 8.54
C ALA A 155 11.35 7.25 8.11
N GLY A 156 10.73 6.13 8.46
CA GLY A 156 9.37 5.82 8.07
C GLY A 156 9.19 5.47 6.59
N ALA A 157 10.28 5.14 5.89
CA ALA A 157 10.20 4.72 4.49
C ALA A 157 9.59 3.32 4.34
N VAL A 158 9.13 3.05 3.12
CA VAL A 158 8.84 1.72 2.59
C VAL A 158 9.96 1.36 1.62
N VAL A 159 10.55 0.18 1.77
CA VAL A 159 11.64 -0.31 0.91
C VAL A 159 11.08 -1.30 -0.10
N ALA A 160 11.14 -0.94 -1.37
CA ALA A 160 10.67 -1.76 -2.49
C ALA A 160 11.84 -2.42 -3.21
N LEU A 161 11.76 -3.74 -3.37
CA LEU A 161 12.61 -4.55 -4.21
C LEU A 161 12.11 -4.45 -5.65
N LEU A 162 12.95 -3.98 -6.57
CA LEU A 162 12.72 -3.97 -8.00
C LEU A 162 13.58 -5.04 -8.67
N SER A 163 12.94 -6.13 -9.07
CA SER A 163 13.58 -7.23 -9.80
C SER A 163 13.25 -7.23 -11.30
N GLY A 164 12.24 -6.46 -11.73
CA GLY A 164 11.71 -6.44 -13.10
C GLY A 164 10.78 -7.63 -13.39
N TRP A 165 10.33 -8.33 -12.35
CA TRP A 165 9.52 -9.56 -12.46
C TRP A 165 8.14 -9.29 -13.03
N GLU A 166 7.58 -8.10 -12.79
CA GLU A 166 6.27 -7.68 -13.29
C GLU A 166 6.10 -7.91 -14.80
N SER A 167 7.19 -7.82 -15.57
CA SER A 167 7.18 -8.03 -17.03
C SER A 167 6.70 -9.42 -17.45
N ARG A 168 6.66 -10.38 -16.54
CA ARG A 168 6.29 -11.79 -16.76
C ARG A 168 4.82 -12.08 -16.50
N VAL A 169 4.04 -11.13 -15.98
CA VAL A 169 2.65 -11.33 -15.50
C VAL A 169 1.69 -11.91 -16.56
N ASN A 170 1.97 -11.68 -17.84
CA ASN A 170 1.14 -12.20 -18.95
C ASN A 170 1.43 -13.67 -19.32
N ASP A 171 2.41 -14.31 -18.68
CA ASP A 171 2.75 -15.71 -18.86
C ASP A 171 2.84 -16.38 -17.47
N ALA A 172 1.80 -17.07 -17.08
CA ALA A 172 1.70 -17.65 -15.75
C ALA A 172 2.91 -18.55 -15.39
N ARG A 173 3.41 -19.37 -16.32
CA ARG A 173 4.57 -20.24 -16.07
C ARG A 173 5.83 -19.41 -15.77
N LYS A 174 6.05 -18.34 -16.53
CA LYS A 174 7.18 -17.43 -16.31
C LYS A 174 7.01 -16.59 -15.06
N PHE A 175 5.77 -16.15 -14.78
CA PHE A 175 5.47 -15.36 -13.60
C PHE A 175 5.69 -16.16 -12.32
N PHE A 176 5.24 -17.40 -12.28
CA PHE A 176 5.53 -18.33 -11.18
C PHE A 176 6.99 -18.80 -11.17
N GLY A 177 7.74 -18.61 -12.27
CA GLY A 177 9.09 -19.13 -12.40
C GLY A 177 9.17 -20.63 -12.28
N LEU A 178 8.17 -21.36 -12.82
CA LEU A 178 8.08 -22.81 -12.66
C LEU A 178 9.20 -23.53 -13.40
N ASP A 179 9.96 -24.37 -12.68
CA ASP A 179 10.87 -25.34 -13.25
C ASP A 179 10.11 -26.56 -13.81
N ASP A 180 10.85 -27.54 -14.32
CA ASP A 180 10.25 -28.77 -14.87
C ASP A 180 9.72 -29.75 -13.80
N LYS A 181 10.02 -29.51 -12.52
CA LYS A 181 9.54 -30.28 -11.37
C LYS A 181 8.39 -29.58 -10.65
N GLY A 182 7.98 -28.39 -11.10
CA GLY A 182 6.95 -27.56 -10.48
C GLY A 182 7.43 -26.71 -9.31
N GLY A 183 8.75 -26.55 -9.14
CA GLY A 183 9.36 -25.65 -8.18
C GLY A 183 9.22 -24.20 -8.61
N TYR A 184 9.05 -23.30 -7.65
CA TYR A 184 8.96 -21.86 -7.87
C TYR A 184 10.34 -21.22 -7.84
N HIS A 185 10.62 -20.31 -8.79
CA HIS A 185 11.88 -19.61 -8.90
C HIS A 185 11.62 -18.14 -9.24
N PHE A 186 11.68 -17.28 -8.24
CA PHE A 186 11.56 -15.81 -8.40
C PHE A 186 12.33 -15.10 -7.29
N PRO A 187 12.74 -13.82 -7.53
CA PRO A 187 13.47 -13.03 -6.55
C PRO A 187 12.66 -12.71 -5.29
N GLY A 188 13.36 -12.48 -4.18
CA GLY A 188 12.77 -12.03 -2.93
C GLY A 188 13.79 -11.29 -2.06
N PHE A 189 13.41 -10.97 -0.84
CA PHE A 189 14.33 -10.46 0.16
C PHE A 189 15.16 -11.60 0.77
N HIS A 190 16.41 -11.31 1.12
CA HIS A 190 17.17 -12.14 2.06
C HIS A 190 16.75 -11.81 3.49
N VAL A 191 16.62 -12.80 4.36
CA VAL A 191 16.19 -12.57 5.75
C VAL A 191 17.09 -11.58 6.49
N GLU A 192 18.40 -11.63 6.29
CA GLU A 192 19.33 -10.67 6.90
C GLU A 192 19.10 -9.23 6.39
N ALA A 193 18.57 -9.03 5.18
CA ALA A 193 18.24 -7.69 4.69
C ALA A 193 17.07 -7.09 5.48
N VAL A 194 16.03 -7.86 5.76
CA VAL A 194 14.89 -7.38 6.55
C VAL A 194 15.27 -7.22 8.03
N GLN A 195 16.19 -8.06 8.55
CA GLN A 195 16.79 -7.86 9.88
C GLN A 195 17.56 -6.53 9.94
N PHE A 196 18.41 -6.25 8.96
CA PHE A 196 19.13 -4.98 8.85
C PHE A 196 18.17 -3.79 8.80
N LEU A 197 17.09 -3.86 8.01
CA LEU A 197 16.07 -2.82 7.92
C LEU A 197 15.35 -2.60 9.26
N GLN A 198 15.00 -3.68 9.95
CA GLN A 198 14.30 -3.60 11.24
C GLN A 198 15.19 -3.06 12.35
N GLU A 199 16.42 -3.56 12.46
CA GLU A 199 17.29 -3.28 13.59
C GLU A 199 18.05 -1.95 13.44
N GLN A 200 18.36 -1.55 12.19
CA GLN A 200 19.24 -0.42 11.93
C GLN A 200 18.58 0.72 11.17
N ARG A 201 17.32 0.56 10.75
CA ARG A 201 16.56 1.58 10.00
C ARG A 201 15.14 1.66 10.53
N GLN A 202 14.55 2.85 10.42
CA GLN A 202 13.15 3.07 10.85
C GLN A 202 12.22 2.86 9.66
N ILE A 203 12.11 1.62 9.16
CA ILE A 203 11.29 1.27 7.99
C ILE A 203 9.88 0.85 8.44
N LYS A 204 8.84 1.31 7.73
CA LYS A 204 7.43 0.98 8.00
C LYS A 204 6.99 -0.32 7.37
N GLY A 205 7.39 -0.55 6.11
CA GLY A 205 6.98 -1.70 5.32
C GLY A 205 8.01 -2.05 4.27
N ILE A 206 7.88 -3.23 3.70
CA ILE A 206 8.65 -3.68 2.55
C ILE A 206 7.71 -4.00 1.39
N ALA A 207 8.22 -3.99 0.17
CA ALA A 207 7.44 -4.26 -1.02
C ALA A 207 8.27 -5.04 -2.05
N THR A 208 7.63 -5.84 -2.89
CA THR A 208 8.29 -6.57 -3.97
C THR A 208 7.43 -6.61 -5.23
N ASP A 209 8.06 -6.65 -6.40
CA ASP A 209 7.40 -6.88 -7.69
C ASP A 209 7.20 -8.38 -8.01
N THR A 210 7.46 -9.25 -7.04
CA THR A 210 7.29 -10.71 -7.12
C THR A 210 6.10 -11.21 -6.32
N LEU A 211 5.83 -12.51 -6.43
CA LEU A 211 4.69 -13.18 -5.82
C LEU A 211 4.81 -13.37 -4.30
N SER A 212 6.01 -13.18 -3.74
CA SER A 212 6.27 -13.36 -2.32
C SER A 212 7.40 -12.43 -1.86
N LEU A 213 7.37 -12.02 -0.59
CA LEU A 213 8.48 -11.32 0.06
C LEU A 213 9.73 -12.22 0.13
N ASP A 214 9.53 -13.54 0.32
CA ASP A 214 10.57 -14.55 0.25
C ASP A 214 10.87 -14.94 -1.20
N PRO A 215 12.08 -15.42 -1.55
CA PRO A 215 12.37 -15.95 -2.88
C PRO A 215 11.58 -17.23 -3.16
N GLY A 216 11.32 -17.52 -4.43
CA GLY A 216 10.48 -18.64 -4.86
C GLY A 216 10.90 -20.02 -4.33
N VAL A 217 12.18 -20.23 -4.07
CA VAL A 217 12.73 -21.47 -3.51
C VAL A 217 12.56 -21.61 -1.99
N SER A 218 12.00 -20.58 -1.34
CA SER A 218 11.86 -20.58 0.13
C SER A 218 10.77 -21.59 0.55
N ALA A 219 11.13 -22.54 1.38
CA ALA A 219 10.20 -23.52 1.96
C ALA A 219 9.61 -23.04 3.30
N ASP A 220 10.35 -22.20 4.04
CA ASP A 220 10.06 -21.87 5.44
C ASP A 220 9.63 -20.41 5.63
N PHE A 221 9.57 -19.61 4.56
CA PHE A 221 9.14 -18.21 4.57
C PHE A 221 9.79 -17.35 5.67
N PRO A 222 11.14 -17.36 5.83
CA PRO A 222 11.82 -16.70 6.94
C PRO A 222 11.66 -15.17 6.90
N VAL A 223 11.50 -14.56 5.73
CA VAL A 223 11.26 -13.12 5.60
C VAL A 223 9.87 -12.77 6.13
N HIS A 224 8.83 -13.48 5.70
CA HIS A 224 7.47 -13.29 6.22
C HIS A 224 7.44 -13.43 7.74
N HIS A 225 7.92 -14.57 8.27
CA HIS A 225 7.89 -14.83 9.70
C HIS A 225 8.65 -13.79 10.51
N TYR A 226 9.85 -13.40 10.08
CA TYR A 226 10.61 -12.38 10.80
C TYR A 226 9.93 -11.01 10.68
N TRP A 227 9.65 -10.54 9.45
CA TRP A 227 9.18 -9.18 9.22
C TRP A 227 7.81 -8.91 9.84
N LEU A 228 6.85 -9.80 9.62
CA LEU A 228 5.49 -9.65 10.13
C LEU A 228 5.43 -9.78 11.66
N SER A 229 6.34 -10.57 12.28
CA SER A 229 6.43 -10.65 13.75
C SER A 229 6.87 -9.35 14.42
N GLN A 230 7.48 -8.43 13.67
CA GLN A 230 7.89 -7.11 14.16
C GLN A 230 6.74 -6.07 14.07
N SER A 231 5.49 -6.51 13.91
CA SER A 231 4.33 -5.64 13.68
C SER A 231 4.52 -4.72 12.45
N LYS A 232 5.13 -5.26 11.42
CA LYS A 232 5.36 -4.62 10.11
C LYS A 232 4.48 -5.29 9.07
N TRP A 233 4.29 -4.64 7.94
CA TRP A 233 3.51 -5.15 6.82
C TRP A 233 4.37 -5.26 5.56
N GLY A 234 3.92 -6.10 4.62
CA GLY A 234 4.55 -6.29 3.31
C GLY A 234 3.59 -6.03 2.17
N LEU A 235 4.13 -5.73 0.99
CA LEU A 235 3.38 -5.67 -0.27
C LEU A 235 3.99 -6.64 -1.27
N GLU A 236 3.15 -7.39 -1.93
CA GLU A 236 3.52 -8.33 -2.98
C GLU A 236 2.88 -7.96 -4.32
N ASN A 237 3.51 -8.41 -5.39
CA ASN A 237 3.05 -8.14 -6.76
C ASN A 237 2.87 -6.64 -7.04
N VAL A 238 3.82 -5.79 -6.61
CA VAL A 238 3.79 -4.37 -6.89
C VAL A 238 4.20 -4.13 -8.35
N ALA A 239 3.39 -3.38 -9.09
CA ALA A 239 3.65 -3.02 -10.48
C ALA A 239 4.40 -1.68 -10.59
N GLY A 240 4.95 -1.39 -11.75
CA GLY A 240 5.41 -0.04 -12.14
C GLY A 240 6.61 0.51 -11.37
N LEU A 241 7.27 -0.26 -10.52
CA LEU A 241 8.43 0.20 -9.74
C LEU A 241 9.56 0.73 -10.63
N GLY A 242 9.73 0.18 -11.83
CA GLY A 242 10.74 0.62 -12.81
C GLY A 242 10.52 2.02 -13.38
N GLN A 243 9.36 2.64 -13.16
CA GLN A 243 9.02 4.00 -13.57
C GLN A 243 9.43 5.06 -12.53
N LEU A 244 9.89 4.62 -11.35
CA LEU A 244 10.16 5.48 -10.21
C LEU A 244 11.65 5.76 -10.06
N PRO A 245 12.01 6.94 -9.52
CA PRO A 245 13.37 7.18 -9.06
C PRO A 245 13.68 6.31 -7.83
N ALA A 246 14.96 6.10 -7.55
CA ALA A 246 15.40 5.34 -6.38
C ALA A 246 14.90 5.92 -5.03
N LYS A 247 14.67 7.24 -4.98
CA LYS A 247 14.11 7.98 -3.84
C LYS A 247 13.35 9.21 -4.29
N GLY A 248 12.58 9.84 -3.39
CA GLY A 248 11.88 11.10 -3.64
C GLY A 248 10.38 10.91 -3.93
N SER A 249 9.92 9.68 -4.10
CA SER A 249 8.49 9.39 -4.19
C SER A 249 7.89 9.16 -2.81
N THR A 250 6.59 9.41 -2.68
CA THR A 250 5.78 9.01 -1.52
C THR A 250 4.86 7.86 -1.95
N ILE A 251 4.89 6.75 -1.22
CA ILE A 251 3.94 5.64 -1.42
C ILE A 251 2.67 5.87 -0.59
N VAL A 252 1.53 5.52 -1.17
CA VAL A 252 0.21 5.46 -0.52
C VAL A 252 -0.37 4.08 -0.75
N VAL A 253 -0.71 3.37 0.32
CA VAL A 253 -1.25 2.01 0.29
C VAL A 253 -2.70 2.03 0.71
N GLY A 254 -3.60 1.72 -0.22
CA GLY A 254 -5.03 1.55 0.03
C GLY A 254 -5.34 0.13 0.53
N ALA A 255 -4.92 -0.18 1.76
CA ALA A 255 -5.18 -1.47 2.38
C ALA A 255 -6.67 -1.71 2.65
N PRO A 256 -7.18 -2.96 2.59
CA PRO A 256 -8.57 -3.24 2.92
C PRO A 256 -8.84 -2.99 4.41
N LYS A 257 -9.99 -2.38 4.71
CA LYS A 257 -10.45 -2.16 6.09
C LYS A 257 -11.56 -3.15 6.44
N ILE A 258 -11.21 -4.44 6.36
CA ILE A 258 -12.11 -5.57 6.65
C ILE A 258 -11.66 -6.17 7.98
N ALA A 259 -12.57 -6.23 8.95
CA ALA A 259 -12.27 -6.67 10.30
C ALA A 259 -11.72 -8.11 10.32
N GLY A 260 -10.52 -8.27 10.90
CA GLY A 260 -9.87 -9.56 11.08
C GLY A 260 -9.21 -10.14 9.83
N CYS A 261 -9.11 -9.41 8.70
CA CYS A 261 -8.43 -9.92 7.51
C CYS A 261 -6.91 -9.95 7.71
N THR A 262 -6.27 -10.97 7.13
CA THR A 262 -4.82 -11.19 7.23
C THR A 262 -4.04 -10.37 6.20
N GLY A 263 -4.74 -9.81 5.21
CA GLY A 263 -4.22 -9.01 4.12
C GLY A 263 -5.31 -8.69 3.12
N GLY A 264 -4.94 -8.30 1.91
CA GLY A 264 -5.91 -8.17 0.83
C GLY A 264 -5.48 -7.29 -0.32
N PRO A 265 -6.16 -7.41 -1.48
CA PRO A 265 -5.89 -6.59 -2.64
C PRO A 265 -5.91 -5.11 -2.31
N SER A 266 -4.86 -4.42 -2.71
CA SER A 266 -4.59 -3.04 -2.31
C SER A 266 -4.34 -2.16 -3.52
N ARG A 267 -4.94 -0.95 -3.55
CA ARG A 267 -4.54 0.05 -4.52
C ARG A 267 -3.31 0.77 -4.00
N VAL A 268 -2.19 0.60 -4.69
CA VAL A 268 -0.90 1.18 -4.31
C VAL A 268 -0.54 2.29 -5.30
N LEU A 269 -0.21 3.45 -4.79
CA LEU A 269 0.12 4.63 -5.59
C LEU A 269 1.48 5.19 -5.16
N ALA A 270 2.24 5.72 -6.12
CA ALA A 270 3.40 6.56 -5.85
C ALA A 270 3.13 7.99 -6.30
N LEU A 271 3.40 8.95 -5.43
CA LEU A 271 3.30 10.39 -5.68
C LEU A 271 4.72 10.95 -5.88
N LEU A 272 4.95 11.67 -7.01
CA LEU A 272 6.24 12.27 -7.39
C LEU A 272 6.13 13.77 -7.55
#